data_b850033b5e307ac7ba917f0b62023532
#
_entry.id   b850033b5e307ac7ba917f0b62023532
#
_cell.length_a   1.000
_cell.length_b   1.000
_cell.length_c   1.000
_cell.angle_alpha   90.00
_cell.angle_beta   90.00
_cell.angle_gamma   90.00
#
_symmetry.space_group_name_H-M   'P 1'
#
loop_
_entity.id
_entity.type
_entity.pdbx_description
1 polymer ?
#
loop_
_entity_poly.entity_id
_entity_poly.type
_entity_poly.pdbx_seq_one_letter_code
_entity_poly.pdbx_strand_id
1 'polypeptide(L)'
;MRVLIFSFITFISISFGQSSMDKVTHQLDRLFDQTGPGEELLVWVFFADKGDATRQYFEKPTTVVSEKSLKRRAKVLSEDKLVLQTDLPVNQFYIEKVQALGFKVKQKSKWFNGISGWATKQELLNISQLQYVKELDIVYKFKKEYAVEEDKEDNQTKINQNPNNLNKINSFNYGPSLTQLNLITIPDVHDLGYTGAGVTICMMDAGFDLLSHQVFGSMNIIATWDFVNGDPNVENHGDLGNGSHGTSTLSLIGGFYEGQLIGPAFGADFILAKTENTESETPVEEDNWIAALEWADSIGVDVTSTSLSYTDFDPPYQGYTWQDMDGNTARITIGADLAVKLGIFVVNSAGNYGYDPNHNTLGAPADGDSVIAVGSVTSGGGRSSFSSVGPTVDGRIKPDLMAQGSYNYVACNWFTSCYSDNGSGTSWSCPMVAGAAALILEVDPNLTPMELRDLLRNTASQSTNPDNLYGWGIINTYAAVQSLLTTVDDNVVPEDFVILRNYPNPFNPTTKIQFEVPVQSDVRIILHDVLGREMKEVFHNEVKAGMHEFILDGSELSSGVYLLRMLTENIQKTIKISLLK
;
A
#
# COMPACT_ATOMS: atom_id res chain seq x y z
N MET A 1 -43.09 -67.36 -11.56
CA MET A 1 -43.53 -65.97 -11.23
C MET A 1 -42.89 -65.62 -9.89
N ARG A 2 -41.69 -64.94 -9.92
CA ARG A 2 -40.99 -64.49 -8.73
C ARG A 2 -41.21 -62.99 -8.61
N VAL A 3 -41.89 -62.57 -7.54
CA VAL A 3 -42.07 -61.16 -7.16
C VAL A 3 -40.83 -60.67 -6.45
N LEU A 4 -40.14 -59.65 -7.04
CA LEU A 4 -39.09 -58.90 -6.40
C LEU A 4 -39.70 -57.73 -5.62
N ILE A 5 -39.56 -57.76 -4.30
CA ILE A 5 -39.91 -56.67 -3.42
C ILE A 5 -38.69 -55.74 -3.36
N PHE A 6 -38.80 -54.53 -3.94
CA PHE A 6 -37.80 -53.43 -3.76
C PHE A 6 -38.10 -52.71 -2.43
N SER A 7 -37.24 -52.89 -1.47
CA SER A 7 -37.26 -52.11 -0.21
C SER A 7 -36.60 -50.76 -0.44
N PHE A 8 -37.36 -49.68 -0.41
CA PHE A 8 -36.82 -48.31 -0.41
C PHE A 8 -36.29 -48.00 1.00
N ILE A 9 -34.95 -47.95 1.16
CA ILE A 9 -34.32 -47.42 2.35
C ILE A 9 -34.19 -45.91 2.16
N THR A 10 -35.06 -45.15 2.81
CA THR A 10 -34.93 -43.68 2.92
C THR A 10 -33.79 -43.36 3.87
N PHE A 11 -32.68 -42.91 3.33
CA PHE A 11 -31.62 -42.28 4.13
C PHE A 11 -32.13 -40.94 4.63
N ILE A 12 -32.53 -40.85 5.89
CA ILE A 12 -32.70 -39.60 6.62
C ILE A 12 -31.29 -39.13 6.95
N SER A 13 -30.80 -38.14 6.21
CA SER A 13 -29.59 -37.38 6.59
C SER A 13 -29.92 -36.57 7.84
N ILE A 14 -29.59 -37.10 9.01
CA ILE A 14 -29.58 -36.31 10.25
C ILE A 14 -28.36 -35.39 10.13
N SER A 15 -28.62 -34.14 9.76
CA SER A 15 -27.66 -33.05 9.92
C SER A 15 -27.49 -32.86 11.42
N PHE A 16 -26.41 -33.36 11.97
CA PHE A 16 -26.01 -32.98 13.33
C PHE A 16 -25.66 -31.48 13.29
N GLY A 17 -26.54 -30.67 13.86
CA GLY A 17 -26.21 -29.28 14.18
C GLY A 17 -24.98 -29.28 15.08
N GLN A 18 -23.97 -28.50 14.71
CA GLN A 18 -22.78 -28.29 15.52
C GLN A 18 -23.22 -27.83 16.92
N SER A 19 -22.65 -28.39 17.98
CA SER A 19 -22.94 -27.97 19.37
C SER A 19 -22.58 -26.50 19.53
N SER A 20 -23.33 -25.76 20.35
CA SER A 20 -23.09 -24.34 20.58
C SER A 20 -21.68 -24.03 21.12
N MET A 21 -21.12 -24.94 21.89
CA MET A 21 -19.75 -24.84 22.41
C MET A 21 -18.69 -25.12 21.33
N ASP A 22 -19.01 -25.90 20.30
CA ASP A 22 -18.11 -26.16 19.18
C ASP A 22 -17.85 -24.91 18.32
N LYS A 23 -18.62 -23.84 18.50
CA LYS A 23 -18.49 -22.56 17.79
C LYS A 23 -17.65 -21.53 18.57
N VAL A 24 -17.28 -21.80 19.80
CA VAL A 24 -16.43 -20.94 20.63
C VAL A 24 -15.00 -21.46 20.54
N THR A 25 -14.06 -20.59 20.15
CA THR A 25 -12.65 -21.00 20.09
C THR A 25 -12.11 -21.34 21.48
N HIS A 26 -11.12 -22.20 21.56
CA HIS A 26 -10.49 -22.57 22.83
C HIS A 26 -9.90 -21.38 23.59
N GLN A 27 -9.49 -20.35 22.88
CA GLN A 27 -8.93 -19.13 23.47
C GLN A 27 -10.05 -18.31 24.13
N LEU A 28 -11.17 -18.13 23.45
CA LEU A 28 -12.34 -17.44 24.01
C LEU A 28 -12.97 -18.24 25.17
N ASP A 29 -13.01 -19.56 25.08
CA ASP A 29 -13.53 -20.41 26.15
C ASP A 29 -12.70 -20.28 27.44
N ARG A 30 -11.36 -20.27 27.31
CA ARG A 30 -10.47 -20.00 28.46
C ARG A 30 -10.69 -18.62 29.07
N LEU A 31 -10.97 -17.61 28.23
CA LEU A 31 -11.25 -16.26 28.70
C LEU A 31 -12.58 -16.19 29.44
N PHE A 32 -13.57 -16.98 29.03
CA PHE A 32 -14.85 -17.11 29.74
C PHE A 32 -14.70 -17.55 31.21
N ASP A 33 -13.69 -18.36 31.55
CA ASP A 33 -13.42 -18.80 32.91
C ASP A 33 -12.79 -17.71 33.78
N GLN A 34 -12.21 -16.69 33.16
CA GLN A 34 -11.54 -15.58 33.84
C GLN A 34 -12.41 -14.32 33.92
N THR A 35 -13.54 -14.28 33.18
CA THR A 35 -14.40 -13.11 33.04
C THR A 35 -15.46 -13.08 34.12
N GLY A 36 -15.61 -11.93 34.80
CA GLY A 36 -16.63 -11.69 35.82
C GLY A 36 -18.04 -11.54 35.23
N PRO A 37 -19.09 -11.74 36.07
CA PRO A 37 -20.47 -11.52 35.63
C PRO A 37 -20.69 -10.07 35.16
N GLY A 38 -21.17 -9.91 33.91
CA GLY A 38 -21.48 -8.60 33.32
C GLY A 38 -20.28 -7.87 32.72
N GLU A 39 -19.09 -8.44 32.75
CA GLU A 39 -17.92 -7.95 32.03
C GLU A 39 -18.08 -8.19 30.54
N GLU A 40 -17.81 -7.17 29.72
CA GLU A 40 -17.88 -7.26 28.26
C GLU A 40 -16.52 -7.66 27.68
N LEU A 41 -16.56 -8.60 26.77
CA LEU A 41 -15.41 -9.07 26.00
C LEU A 41 -15.47 -8.51 24.58
N LEU A 42 -14.32 -8.17 24.02
CA LEU A 42 -14.20 -7.81 22.62
C LEU A 42 -13.93 -9.07 21.80
N VAL A 43 -14.84 -9.39 20.89
CA VAL A 43 -14.84 -10.65 20.16
C VAL A 43 -15.24 -10.47 18.70
N TRP A 44 -14.80 -11.40 17.87
CA TRP A 44 -15.32 -11.63 16.52
C TRP A 44 -16.52 -12.58 16.53
N VAL A 45 -17.53 -12.25 15.73
CA VAL A 45 -18.64 -13.14 15.35
C VAL A 45 -18.53 -13.39 13.86
N PHE A 46 -18.10 -14.58 13.47
CA PHE A 46 -18.00 -14.99 12.06
C PHE A 46 -19.30 -15.66 11.61
N PHE A 47 -19.73 -15.33 10.39
CA PHE A 47 -20.92 -15.91 9.79
C PHE A 47 -20.56 -17.03 8.81
N ALA A 48 -21.45 -18.03 8.70
CA ALA A 48 -21.26 -19.20 7.85
C ALA A 48 -21.36 -18.86 6.35
N ASP A 49 -22.19 -17.89 6.00
CA ASP A 49 -22.48 -17.48 4.62
C ASP A 49 -22.84 -15.99 4.52
N LYS A 50 -23.11 -15.53 3.31
CA LYS A 50 -23.54 -14.15 3.01
C LYS A 50 -25.06 -14.01 2.87
N GLY A 51 -25.82 -15.10 3.07
CA GLY A 51 -27.25 -15.16 2.81
C GLY A 51 -27.60 -15.26 1.31
N ASP A 52 -28.90 -15.28 1.00
CA ASP A 52 -29.38 -15.62 -0.34
C ASP A 52 -29.30 -14.49 -1.38
N ALA A 53 -29.21 -13.22 -0.96
CA ALA A 53 -29.32 -12.06 -1.86
C ALA A 53 -27.98 -11.65 -2.53
N THR A 54 -27.17 -12.62 -2.96
CA THR A 54 -25.79 -12.38 -3.43
C THR A 54 -25.66 -12.16 -4.93
N ARG A 55 -26.58 -12.72 -5.73
CA ARG A 55 -26.51 -12.74 -7.21
C ARG A 55 -26.40 -11.35 -7.85
N GLN A 56 -27.11 -10.36 -7.33
CA GLN A 56 -27.11 -9.00 -7.84
C GLN A 56 -25.71 -8.34 -7.87
N TYR A 57 -24.83 -8.70 -6.94
CA TYR A 57 -23.49 -8.16 -6.83
C TYR A 57 -22.56 -8.69 -7.94
N PHE A 58 -22.72 -9.95 -8.33
CA PHE A 58 -21.99 -10.53 -9.46
C PHE A 58 -22.50 -10.00 -10.81
N GLU A 59 -23.80 -9.66 -10.92
CA GLU A 59 -24.38 -9.06 -12.11
C GLU A 59 -23.97 -7.59 -12.30
N LYS A 60 -23.61 -6.87 -11.22
CA LYS A 60 -23.15 -5.47 -11.22
C LYS A 60 -21.90 -5.30 -10.32
N PRO A 61 -20.73 -5.72 -10.79
CA PRO A 61 -19.48 -5.68 -10.01
C PRO A 61 -19.17 -4.32 -9.39
N THR A 62 -19.49 -3.22 -10.09
CA THR A 62 -19.25 -1.85 -9.64
C THR A 62 -20.06 -1.43 -8.41
N THR A 63 -20.99 -2.26 -7.95
CA THR A 63 -21.72 -2.03 -6.68
C THR A 63 -20.92 -2.41 -5.44
N VAL A 64 -19.85 -3.19 -5.59
CA VAL A 64 -19.00 -3.66 -4.46
C VAL A 64 -17.56 -3.18 -4.56
N VAL A 65 -17.05 -2.95 -5.78
CA VAL A 65 -15.69 -2.43 -6.03
C VAL A 65 -15.71 -1.45 -7.21
N SER A 66 -14.80 -0.49 -7.22
CA SER A 66 -14.70 0.52 -8.29
C SER A 66 -14.21 -0.09 -9.62
N GLU A 67 -14.41 0.62 -10.73
CA GLU A 67 -13.83 0.24 -12.03
C GLU A 67 -12.30 0.16 -11.96
N LYS A 68 -11.64 1.05 -11.20
CA LYS A 68 -10.19 1.01 -10.98
C LYS A 68 -9.77 -0.28 -10.27
N SER A 69 -10.51 -0.70 -9.24
CA SER A 69 -10.29 -1.98 -8.56
C SER A 69 -10.45 -3.17 -9.51
N LEU A 70 -11.51 -3.18 -10.34
CA LEU A 70 -11.71 -4.24 -11.33
C LEU A 70 -10.55 -4.33 -12.33
N LYS A 71 -10.04 -3.19 -12.82
CA LYS A 71 -8.86 -3.14 -13.70
C LYS A 71 -7.60 -3.68 -13.03
N ARG A 72 -7.35 -3.28 -11.77
CA ARG A 72 -6.22 -3.80 -10.99
C ARG A 72 -6.33 -5.32 -10.82
N ARG A 73 -7.49 -5.82 -10.42
CA ARG A 73 -7.73 -7.25 -10.20
C ARG A 73 -7.59 -8.09 -11.47
N ALA A 74 -7.92 -7.53 -12.64
CA ALA A 74 -7.76 -8.19 -13.93
C ALA A 74 -6.30 -8.55 -14.27
N LYS A 75 -5.32 -7.95 -13.59
CA LYS A 75 -3.90 -8.33 -13.72
C LYS A 75 -3.59 -9.69 -13.07
N VAL A 76 -4.35 -10.09 -12.04
CA VAL A 76 -4.08 -11.26 -11.19
C VAL A 76 -5.22 -12.29 -11.19
N LEU A 77 -6.42 -11.92 -11.62
CA LEU A 77 -7.61 -12.77 -11.61
C LEU A 77 -8.20 -12.89 -13.01
N SER A 78 -8.83 -14.03 -13.31
CA SER A 78 -9.61 -14.21 -14.53
C SER A 78 -10.91 -13.38 -14.50
N GLU A 79 -11.45 -13.05 -15.67
CA GLU A 79 -12.63 -12.20 -15.82
C GLU A 79 -13.86 -12.69 -15.01
N ASP A 80 -14.05 -13.98 -14.88
CA ASP A 80 -15.14 -14.60 -14.12
C ASP A 80 -14.94 -14.53 -12.60
N LYS A 81 -13.76 -14.07 -12.12
CA LYS A 81 -13.38 -13.99 -10.71
C LYS A 81 -13.02 -12.57 -10.24
N LEU A 82 -13.33 -11.55 -11.01
CA LEU A 82 -13.04 -10.16 -10.62
C LEU A 82 -13.81 -9.71 -9.37
N VAL A 83 -14.96 -10.33 -9.10
CA VAL A 83 -15.69 -10.20 -7.83
C VAL A 83 -15.75 -11.56 -7.15
N LEU A 84 -15.34 -11.63 -5.91
CA LEU A 84 -15.31 -12.83 -5.09
C LEU A 84 -16.45 -12.81 -4.07
N GLN A 85 -16.75 -13.95 -3.47
CA GLN A 85 -17.69 -14.05 -2.34
C GLN A 85 -17.26 -13.15 -1.16
N THR A 86 -15.95 -12.99 -0.97
CA THR A 86 -15.38 -12.12 0.06
C THR A 86 -15.67 -10.63 -0.16
N ASP A 87 -15.97 -10.20 -1.38
CA ASP A 87 -16.32 -8.80 -1.67
C ASP A 87 -17.74 -8.43 -1.25
N LEU A 88 -18.60 -9.43 -1.11
CA LEU A 88 -19.99 -9.21 -0.77
C LEU A 88 -20.13 -8.70 0.66
N PRO A 89 -21.04 -7.77 0.92
CA PRO A 89 -21.23 -7.24 2.27
C PRO A 89 -21.64 -8.35 3.25
N VAL A 90 -21.31 -8.14 4.51
CA VAL A 90 -21.84 -8.98 5.59
C VAL A 90 -23.36 -8.86 5.62
N ASN A 91 -24.05 -9.98 5.81
CA ASN A 91 -25.51 -10.00 5.79
C ASN A 91 -26.10 -9.10 6.89
N GLN A 92 -26.82 -8.06 6.49
CA GLN A 92 -27.37 -7.07 7.42
C GLN A 92 -28.38 -7.68 8.40
N PHE A 93 -29.19 -8.65 7.94
CA PHE A 93 -30.13 -9.36 8.84
C PHE A 93 -29.40 -10.14 9.94
N TYR A 94 -28.25 -10.76 9.64
CA TYR A 94 -27.44 -11.46 10.66
C TYR A 94 -26.90 -10.48 11.69
N ILE A 95 -26.41 -9.33 11.23
CA ILE A 95 -25.92 -8.26 12.11
C ILE A 95 -27.03 -7.80 13.05
N GLU A 96 -28.21 -7.48 12.54
CA GLU A 96 -29.34 -7.01 13.34
C GLU A 96 -29.78 -8.04 14.39
N LYS A 97 -29.76 -9.34 14.04
CA LYS A 97 -30.10 -10.42 14.99
C LYS A 97 -29.06 -10.56 16.10
N VAL A 98 -27.77 -10.42 15.78
CA VAL A 98 -26.69 -10.46 16.77
C VAL A 98 -26.76 -9.23 17.68
N GLN A 99 -27.03 -8.04 17.14
CA GLN A 99 -27.23 -6.82 17.92
C GLN A 99 -28.46 -6.92 18.86
N ALA A 100 -29.52 -7.55 18.41
CA ALA A 100 -30.73 -7.77 19.24
C ALA A 100 -30.47 -8.69 20.47
N LEU A 101 -29.35 -9.45 20.47
CA LEU A 101 -28.90 -10.25 21.61
C LEU A 101 -27.89 -9.53 22.53
N GLY A 102 -27.67 -8.22 22.32
CA GLY A 102 -26.83 -7.39 23.17
C GLY A 102 -25.47 -7.02 22.57
N PHE A 103 -25.09 -7.58 21.41
CA PHE A 103 -23.77 -7.33 20.80
C PHE A 103 -23.62 -5.89 20.32
N LYS A 104 -22.56 -5.21 20.78
CA LYS A 104 -22.21 -3.84 20.38
C LYS A 104 -21.19 -3.88 19.25
N VAL A 105 -21.67 -3.78 18.01
CA VAL A 105 -20.80 -3.84 16.82
C VAL A 105 -19.84 -2.66 16.80
N LYS A 106 -18.55 -2.95 16.60
CA LYS A 106 -17.49 -1.96 16.36
C LYS A 106 -17.07 -1.94 14.89
N GLN A 107 -16.65 -3.08 14.33
CA GLN A 107 -16.19 -3.18 12.94
C GLN A 107 -16.92 -4.31 12.19
N LYS A 108 -16.89 -4.22 10.86
CA LYS A 108 -17.43 -5.23 9.94
C LYS A 108 -16.33 -5.57 8.95
N SER A 109 -16.11 -6.86 8.71
CA SER A 109 -15.22 -7.33 7.65
C SER A 109 -15.99 -8.14 6.64
N LYS A 110 -15.99 -7.68 5.38
CA LYS A 110 -16.55 -8.43 4.26
C LYS A 110 -15.65 -9.62 3.90
N TRP A 111 -14.33 -9.48 4.01
CA TRP A 111 -13.38 -10.54 3.69
C TRP A 111 -13.47 -11.72 4.65
N PHE A 112 -13.54 -11.45 5.94
CA PHE A 112 -13.69 -12.48 6.98
C PHE A 112 -15.14 -12.89 7.23
N ASN A 113 -16.11 -12.23 6.59
CA ASN A 113 -17.54 -12.46 6.77
C ASN A 113 -17.99 -12.42 8.23
N GLY A 114 -17.60 -11.38 8.93
CA GLY A 114 -17.84 -11.25 10.36
C GLY A 114 -18.00 -9.81 10.83
N ILE A 115 -18.27 -9.69 12.13
CA ILE A 115 -18.32 -8.43 12.84
C ILE A 115 -17.51 -8.56 14.12
N SER A 116 -16.78 -7.50 14.51
CA SER A 116 -16.16 -7.42 15.83
C SER A 116 -16.91 -6.43 16.72
N GLY A 117 -16.81 -6.62 18.04
CA GLY A 117 -17.50 -5.77 19.00
C GLY A 117 -17.59 -6.39 20.38
N TRP A 118 -18.33 -5.75 21.28
CA TRP A 118 -18.41 -6.11 22.68
C TRP A 118 -19.72 -6.84 23.01
N ALA A 119 -19.58 -7.85 23.85
CA ALA A 119 -20.71 -8.55 24.47
C ALA A 119 -20.27 -9.26 25.76
N THR A 120 -21.19 -9.50 26.66
CA THR A 120 -20.96 -10.32 27.84
C THR A 120 -20.89 -11.81 27.48
N LYS A 121 -20.27 -12.63 28.33
CA LYS A 121 -20.24 -14.10 28.17
C LYS A 121 -21.64 -14.68 27.89
N GLN A 122 -22.67 -14.22 28.62
CA GLN A 122 -24.03 -14.76 28.44
C GLN A 122 -24.62 -14.41 27.07
N GLU A 123 -24.38 -13.20 26.56
CA GLU A 123 -24.81 -12.78 25.22
C GLU A 123 -24.11 -13.58 24.15
N LEU A 124 -22.78 -13.81 24.29
CA LEU A 124 -21.98 -14.63 23.37
C LEU A 124 -22.49 -16.08 23.30
N LEU A 125 -22.82 -16.66 24.44
CA LEU A 125 -23.44 -18.00 24.49
C LEU A 125 -24.79 -18.04 23.79
N ASN A 126 -25.61 -16.98 23.87
CA ASN A 126 -26.87 -16.87 23.14
C ASN A 126 -26.62 -16.71 21.62
N ILE A 127 -25.61 -15.90 21.23
CA ILE A 127 -25.22 -15.69 19.84
C ILE A 127 -24.71 -17.00 19.20
N SER A 128 -23.97 -17.82 19.94
CA SER A 128 -23.49 -19.12 19.45
C SER A 128 -24.59 -20.09 19.05
N GLN A 129 -25.83 -19.93 19.57
CA GLN A 129 -26.98 -20.76 19.20
C GLN A 129 -27.53 -20.45 17.77
N LEU A 130 -27.19 -19.28 17.20
CA LEU A 130 -27.69 -18.89 15.89
C LEU A 130 -27.07 -19.78 14.80
N GLN A 131 -27.90 -20.34 13.92
CA GLN A 131 -27.44 -21.30 12.90
C GLN A 131 -26.44 -20.70 11.91
N TYR A 132 -26.59 -19.42 11.59
CA TYR A 132 -25.74 -18.69 10.65
C TYR A 132 -24.46 -18.14 11.30
N VAL A 133 -24.27 -18.28 12.62
CA VAL A 133 -22.98 -18.03 13.27
C VAL A 133 -22.13 -19.26 13.09
N LYS A 134 -20.95 -19.08 12.51
CA LYS A 134 -19.93 -20.10 12.25
C LYS A 134 -19.04 -20.29 13.47
N GLU A 135 -18.52 -19.16 13.99
CA GLU A 135 -17.49 -19.16 15.01
C GLU A 135 -17.51 -17.85 15.82
N LEU A 136 -17.15 -17.95 17.09
CA LEU A 136 -16.85 -16.84 17.99
C LEU A 136 -15.37 -16.93 18.38
N ASP A 137 -14.63 -15.83 18.22
CA ASP A 137 -13.23 -15.77 18.55
C ASP A 137 -12.87 -14.47 19.26
N ILE A 138 -11.76 -14.46 19.98
CA ILE A 138 -11.27 -13.24 20.62
C ILE A 138 -10.74 -12.25 19.59
N VAL A 139 -10.80 -10.96 19.91
CA VAL A 139 -10.00 -9.92 19.24
C VAL A 139 -8.78 -9.67 20.12
N TYR A 140 -7.58 -9.78 19.52
CA TYR A 140 -6.33 -9.61 20.26
C TYR A 140 -6.07 -8.12 20.56
N LYS A 141 -5.33 -7.81 21.64
CA LYS A 141 -4.85 -6.45 22.00
C LYS A 141 -3.36 -6.32 21.67
N PHE A 142 -2.93 -5.18 21.14
CA PHE A 142 -1.55 -4.95 20.72
C PHE A 142 -0.87 -3.81 21.49
N LYS A 143 0.46 -3.89 21.67
CA LYS A 143 1.29 -2.80 22.14
C LYS A 143 1.96 -2.11 20.98
N LYS A 144 1.83 -0.79 20.92
CA LYS A 144 2.35 0.01 19.83
C LYS A 144 3.86 0.22 19.94
N GLU A 145 4.57 -0.01 18.84
CA GLU A 145 5.94 0.45 18.69
C GLU A 145 5.98 1.74 17.88
N TYR A 146 6.59 2.76 18.49
CA TYR A 146 6.95 4.00 17.80
C TYR A 146 8.36 3.91 17.22
N ALA A 147 8.69 4.86 16.32
CA ALA A 147 10.05 5.06 15.88
C ALA A 147 11.01 5.20 17.09
N VAL A 148 12.11 4.47 17.06
CA VAL A 148 13.12 4.47 18.14
C VAL A 148 14.12 5.59 17.89
N GLU A 149 14.45 6.39 18.91
CA GLU A 149 15.60 7.29 18.84
C GLU A 149 16.87 6.45 18.98
N GLU A 150 17.71 6.41 17.93
CA GLU A 150 19.03 5.78 18.02
C GLU A 150 19.99 6.64 18.85
N ASP A 151 20.69 6.03 19.82
CA ASP A 151 21.86 6.65 20.44
C ASP A 151 22.96 6.82 19.37
N LYS A 152 23.56 8.02 19.33
CA LYS A 152 24.55 8.42 18.31
C LYS A 152 25.89 7.69 18.47
N GLU A 153 25.92 6.36 18.37
CA GLU A 153 27.17 5.64 18.17
C GLU A 153 27.40 5.41 16.67
N ASP A 154 28.25 6.27 16.14
CA ASP A 154 28.64 6.34 14.73
C ASP A 154 29.63 5.22 14.39
N ASN A 155 29.13 4.05 14.02
CA ASN A 155 29.93 3.02 13.35
C ASN A 155 29.76 3.16 11.83
N GLN A 156 30.38 4.21 11.27
CA GLN A 156 30.47 4.42 9.83
C GLN A 156 31.27 3.32 9.13
N THR A 157 30.60 2.27 8.73
CA THR A 157 31.08 1.42 7.66
C THR A 157 30.83 2.15 6.34
N LYS A 158 31.87 2.78 5.81
CA LYS A 158 31.82 3.49 4.52
C LYS A 158 31.53 2.47 3.41
N ILE A 159 30.28 2.41 2.95
CA ILE A 159 30.00 1.85 1.63
C ILE A 159 30.60 2.84 0.62
N ASN A 160 31.40 2.34 -0.31
CA ASN A 160 31.94 3.12 -1.42
C ASN A 160 30.77 3.76 -2.20
N GLN A 161 30.47 5.01 -1.88
CA GLN A 161 29.64 5.83 -2.75
C GLN A 161 30.34 5.89 -4.10
N ASN A 162 29.64 5.56 -5.16
CA ASN A 162 30.15 5.66 -6.52
C ASN A 162 30.58 7.11 -6.78
N PRO A 163 31.89 7.41 -6.95
CA PRO A 163 32.39 8.79 -7.02
C PRO A 163 31.95 9.55 -8.28
N ASN A 164 31.17 8.94 -9.15
CA ASN A 164 30.69 9.56 -10.39
C ASN A 164 29.49 10.52 -10.21
N ASN A 165 28.92 10.67 -8.99
CA ASN A 165 27.72 11.50 -8.77
C ASN A 165 28.01 12.94 -8.29
N LEU A 166 29.27 13.37 -8.19
CA LEU A 166 29.60 14.68 -7.60
C LEU A 166 29.33 15.90 -8.50
N ASN A 167 28.85 15.72 -9.76
CA ASN A 167 28.52 16.82 -10.68
C ASN A 167 27.20 16.65 -11.46
N LYS A 168 26.30 15.76 -11.01
CA LYS A 168 25.00 15.62 -11.66
C LYS A 168 24.06 16.73 -11.18
N ILE A 169 23.51 17.52 -12.09
CA ILE A 169 22.44 18.48 -11.79
C ILE A 169 21.15 17.70 -11.85
N ASN A 170 20.55 17.43 -10.70
CA ASN A 170 19.21 16.80 -10.63
C ASN A 170 18.12 17.78 -11.11
N SER A 171 17.03 17.25 -11.64
CA SER A 171 15.88 18.04 -12.10
C SER A 171 15.21 18.83 -10.98
N PHE A 172 15.31 18.39 -9.72
CA PHE A 172 14.76 19.04 -8.53
C PHE A 172 15.83 19.35 -7.48
N ASN A 173 15.55 20.38 -6.68
CA ASN A 173 16.32 20.65 -5.47
C ASN A 173 15.71 19.90 -4.28
N TYR A 174 16.29 18.74 -3.94
CA TYR A 174 15.79 17.86 -2.86
C TYR A 174 16.08 18.38 -1.45
N GLY A 175 16.94 19.39 -1.29
CA GLY A 175 17.37 19.84 0.02
C GLY A 175 17.97 18.70 0.86
N PRO A 176 17.73 18.68 2.19
CA PRO A 176 18.24 17.62 3.07
C PRO A 176 17.73 16.20 2.75
N SER A 177 16.56 16.06 2.09
CA SER A 177 16.02 14.73 1.73
C SER A 177 16.82 14.00 0.64
N LEU A 178 17.78 14.68 -0.02
CA LEU A 178 18.58 14.09 -1.08
C LEU A 178 19.32 12.82 -0.63
N THR A 179 19.87 12.79 0.58
CA THR A 179 20.66 11.66 1.09
C THR A 179 19.84 10.36 1.10
N GLN A 180 18.65 10.41 1.69
CA GLN A 180 17.77 9.23 1.80
C GLN A 180 17.26 8.76 0.44
N LEU A 181 17.02 9.67 -0.50
CA LEU A 181 16.53 9.35 -1.85
C LEU A 181 17.64 8.85 -2.78
N ASN A 182 18.85 9.40 -2.66
CA ASN A 182 20.01 8.91 -3.42
C ASN A 182 20.35 7.45 -3.09
N LEU A 183 20.19 7.06 -1.82
CA LEU A 183 20.47 5.69 -1.39
C LEU A 183 19.64 4.65 -2.17
N ILE A 184 18.44 5.02 -2.56
CA ILE A 184 17.49 4.18 -3.32
C ILE A 184 17.29 4.67 -4.77
N THR A 185 18.20 5.53 -5.26
CA THR A 185 18.30 6.01 -6.65
C THR A 185 17.05 6.70 -7.22
N ILE A 186 16.24 7.35 -6.36
CA ILE A 186 15.04 8.07 -6.76
C ILE A 186 15.31 9.27 -7.67
N PRO A 187 16.33 10.13 -7.41
CA PRO A 187 16.61 11.27 -8.27
C PRO A 187 16.84 10.91 -9.73
N ASP A 188 17.46 9.74 -10.00
CA ASP A 188 17.67 9.26 -11.36
C ASP A 188 16.34 8.89 -12.05
N VAL A 189 15.35 8.41 -11.31
CA VAL A 189 14.01 8.09 -11.81
C VAL A 189 13.20 9.37 -12.05
N HIS A 190 13.26 10.33 -11.14
CA HIS A 190 12.65 11.64 -11.33
C HIS A 190 13.23 12.39 -12.56
N ASP A 191 14.53 12.23 -12.83
CA ASP A 191 15.17 12.80 -14.02
C ASP A 191 14.65 12.18 -15.33
N LEU A 192 14.08 10.96 -15.28
CA LEU A 192 13.33 10.35 -16.40
C LEU A 192 11.89 10.87 -16.49
N GLY A 193 11.43 11.67 -15.52
CA GLY A 193 10.10 12.29 -15.49
C GLY A 193 9.03 11.47 -14.79
N TYR A 194 9.35 10.38 -14.09
CA TYR A 194 8.41 9.58 -13.31
C TYR A 194 8.27 10.14 -11.90
N THR A 195 7.03 10.26 -11.41
CA THR A 195 6.69 10.89 -10.12
C THR A 195 5.64 10.11 -9.32
N GLY A 196 5.20 8.95 -9.82
CA GLY A 196 4.11 8.14 -9.30
C GLY A 196 2.74 8.48 -9.89
N ALA A 197 2.70 9.26 -10.98
CA ALA A 197 1.44 9.71 -11.59
C ALA A 197 0.57 8.53 -12.07
N GLY A 198 -0.74 8.61 -11.78
CA GLY A 198 -1.72 7.56 -12.12
C GLY A 198 -1.81 6.40 -11.12
N VAL A 199 -0.88 6.31 -10.17
CA VAL A 199 -0.88 5.31 -9.09
C VAL A 199 -1.62 5.86 -7.88
N THR A 200 -2.44 5.03 -7.23
CA THR A 200 -3.10 5.39 -5.97
C THR A 200 -2.47 4.64 -4.81
N ILE A 201 -2.07 5.38 -3.79
CA ILE A 201 -1.42 4.87 -2.59
C ILE A 201 -2.35 5.02 -1.39
N CYS A 202 -2.53 3.96 -0.60
CA CYS A 202 -3.18 4.04 0.71
C CYS A 202 -2.11 4.10 1.81
N MET A 203 -2.13 5.18 2.59
CA MET A 203 -1.38 5.29 3.83
C MET A 203 -2.26 4.83 5.00
N MET A 204 -1.79 3.85 5.77
CA MET A 204 -2.43 3.38 7.00
C MET A 204 -1.51 3.67 8.18
N ASP A 205 -1.96 4.52 9.10
CA ASP A 205 -1.13 5.03 10.19
C ASP A 205 -1.98 5.48 11.39
N ALA A 206 -1.32 6.04 12.41
CA ALA A 206 -1.92 6.52 13.65
C ALA A 206 -2.71 7.83 13.53
N GLY A 207 -2.80 8.40 12.34
CA GLY A 207 -3.43 9.68 12.02
C GLY A 207 -2.47 10.59 11.28
N PHE A 208 -3.02 11.68 10.72
CA PHE A 208 -2.30 12.58 9.83
C PHE A 208 -2.59 14.03 10.21
N ASP A 209 -1.84 14.52 11.20
CA ASP A 209 -1.99 15.88 11.71
C ASP A 209 -1.40 16.91 10.72
N LEU A 210 -1.97 18.11 10.76
CA LEU A 210 -1.43 19.27 10.03
C LEU A 210 -1.27 19.02 8.52
N LEU A 211 -2.31 18.49 7.85
CA LEU A 211 -2.33 18.33 6.39
C LEU A 211 -2.19 19.68 5.64
N SER A 212 -2.30 20.81 6.36
CA SER A 212 -1.97 22.14 5.86
C SER A 212 -0.46 22.45 5.82
N HIS A 213 0.41 21.50 6.20
CA HIS A 213 1.86 21.67 6.10
C HIS A 213 2.28 21.92 4.65
N GLN A 214 3.22 22.84 4.43
CA GLN A 214 3.63 23.29 3.09
C GLN A 214 4.11 22.15 2.17
N VAL A 215 4.61 21.05 2.75
CA VAL A 215 5.10 19.87 2.01
C VAL A 215 3.96 19.10 1.31
N PHE A 216 2.71 19.26 1.77
CA PHE A 216 1.53 18.62 1.21
C PHE A 216 0.73 19.50 0.25
N GLY A 217 1.22 20.73 -0.02
CA GLY A 217 0.48 21.72 -0.80
C GLY A 217 0.14 21.32 -2.24
N SER A 218 0.89 20.40 -2.84
CA SER A 218 0.64 19.83 -4.18
C SER A 218 0.11 18.40 -4.16
N MET A 219 0.00 17.77 -2.98
CA MET A 219 -0.43 16.38 -2.84
C MET A 219 -1.90 16.23 -3.17
N ASN A 220 -2.25 15.22 -3.99
CA ASN A 220 -3.63 14.90 -4.30
C ASN A 220 -4.18 13.83 -3.34
N ILE A 221 -4.83 14.26 -2.26
CA ILE A 221 -5.53 13.39 -1.32
C ILE A 221 -6.97 13.23 -1.80
N ILE A 222 -7.34 12.05 -2.31
CA ILE A 222 -8.64 11.79 -2.94
C ILE A 222 -9.69 11.25 -1.97
N ALA A 223 -9.29 10.68 -0.83
CA ALA A 223 -10.20 10.21 0.22
C ALA A 223 -9.47 10.09 1.55
N THR A 224 -10.22 10.26 2.65
CA THR A 224 -9.73 10.06 4.02
C THR A 224 -10.80 9.33 4.84
N TRP A 225 -10.37 8.49 5.80
CA TRP A 225 -11.26 7.85 6.75
C TRP A 225 -10.56 7.49 8.05
N ASP A 226 -11.15 7.85 9.17
CA ASP A 226 -10.74 7.46 10.52
C ASP A 226 -11.55 6.23 10.95
N PHE A 227 -10.91 5.06 10.97
CA PHE A 227 -11.53 3.80 11.39
C PHE A 227 -11.65 3.69 12.92
N VAL A 228 -10.95 4.53 13.67
CA VAL A 228 -11.02 4.60 15.12
C VAL A 228 -12.29 5.33 15.55
N ASN A 229 -12.57 6.50 14.97
CA ASN A 229 -13.72 7.33 15.32
C ASN A 229 -14.93 7.13 14.38
N GLY A 230 -14.73 6.57 13.19
CA GLY A 230 -15.79 6.29 12.22
C GLY A 230 -16.22 7.52 11.42
N ASP A 231 -15.30 8.45 11.13
CA ASP A 231 -15.54 9.68 10.39
C ASP A 231 -14.43 9.97 9.37
N PRO A 232 -14.57 10.98 8.48
CA PRO A 232 -13.56 11.27 7.46
C PRO A 232 -12.37 12.10 7.95
N ASN A 233 -12.34 12.53 9.22
CA ASN A 233 -11.27 13.34 9.74
C ASN A 233 -10.14 12.49 10.32
N VAL A 234 -9.00 12.51 9.69
CA VAL A 234 -7.81 11.71 10.04
C VAL A 234 -6.80 12.46 10.92
N GLU A 235 -7.08 13.71 11.26
CA GLU A 235 -6.31 14.45 12.28
C GLU A 235 -6.73 14.00 13.69
N ASN A 236 -5.86 14.19 14.67
CA ASN A 236 -6.22 13.91 16.07
C ASN A 236 -7.05 15.02 16.68
N HIS A 237 -8.19 14.67 17.23
CA HIS A 237 -9.13 15.56 17.90
C HIS A 237 -9.04 15.46 19.42
N GLY A 238 -7.86 15.61 19.99
CA GLY A 238 -7.70 15.85 21.44
C GLY A 238 -8.03 14.70 22.39
N ASP A 239 -8.53 13.60 21.89
CA ASP A 239 -9.01 12.47 22.68
C ASP A 239 -8.49 11.09 22.27
N LEU A 240 -8.00 10.89 21.03
CA LEU A 240 -7.55 9.56 20.59
C LEU A 240 -6.37 9.65 19.61
N GLY A 241 -5.15 9.84 20.12
CA GLY A 241 -3.94 9.59 19.36
C GLY A 241 -3.03 10.77 19.04
N ASN A 242 -1.86 10.47 18.50
CA ASN A 242 -0.86 11.41 18.05
C ASN A 242 -0.53 11.17 16.57
N GLY A 243 -1.12 11.94 15.65
CA GLY A 243 -0.93 11.84 14.20
C GLY A 243 0.42 12.33 13.67
N SER A 244 1.37 12.69 14.56
CA SER A 244 2.70 13.15 14.15
C SER A 244 3.45 12.07 13.35
N HIS A 245 3.27 10.80 13.70
CA HIS A 245 3.90 9.67 13.03
C HIS A 245 3.40 9.56 11.58
N GLY A 246 2.09 9.51 11.34
CA GLY A 246 1.53 9.44 9.98
C GLY A 246 1.82 10.69 9.14
N THR A 247 1.89 11.88 9.74
CA THR A 247 2.33 13.11 9.06
C THR A 247 3.76 12.95 8.53
N SER A 248 4.66 12.43 9.35
CA SER A 248 6.06 12.22 8.97
C SER A 248 6.20 11.14 7.88
N THR A 249 5.53 10.00 8.02
CA THR A 249 5.57 8.91 7.02
C THR A 249 4.95 9.33 5.68
N LEU A 250 3.85 10.11 5.71
CA LEU A 250 3.24 10.70 4.52
C LEU A 250 4.19 11.67 3.81
N SER A 251 4.97 12.45 4.56
CA SER A 251 5.96 13.36 3.97
C SER A 251 7.07 12.61 3.23
N LEU A 252 7.48 11.45 3.75
CA LEU A 252 8.53 10.62 3.14
C LEU A 252 8.10 10.01 1.81
N ILE A 253 6.84 9.67 1.62
CA ILE A 253 6.38 9.03 0.39
C ILE A 253 5.97 10.02 -0.69
N GLY A 254 5.24 11.08 -0.32
CA GLY A 254 4.58 11.97 -1.28
C GLY A 254 4.76 13.46 -1.02
N GLY A 255 5.57 13.85 -0.03
CA GLY A 255 5.83 15.26 0.23
C GLY A 255 6.55 15.93 -0.94
N PHE A 256 6.21 17.22 -1.20
CA PHE A 256 6.91 18.00 -2.21
C PHE A 256 7.05 19.47 -1.79
N TYR A 257 8.28 19.84 -1.45
CA TYR A 257 8.68 21.23 -1.25
C TYR A 257 10.16 21.41 -1.59
N GLU A 258 10.45 21.96 -2.76
CA GLU A 258 11.81 22.13 -3.25
C GLU A 258 12.72 22.90 -2.28
N GLY A 259 13.95 22.43 -2.14
CA GLY A 259 14.94 22.96 -1.21
C GLY A 259 14.78 22.45 0.23
N GLN A 260 13.72 21.67 0.51
CA GLN A 260 13.47 21.07 1.82
C GLN A 260 13.29 19.55 1.71
N LEU A 261 12.11 19.10 1.28
CA LEU A 261 11.77 17.68 1.24
C LEU A 261 11.00 17.35 -0.03
N ILE A 262 11.46 16.30 -0.72
CA ILE A 262 10.73 15.66 -1.83
C ILE A 262 10.65 14.17 -1.52
N GLY A 263 9.45 13.58 -1.61
CA GLY A 263 9.22 12.14 -1.52
C GLY A 263 9.31 11.48 -2.91
N PRO A 264 9.46 10.14 -2.99
CA PRO A 264 9.55 9.44 -4.27
C PRO A 264 8.32 9.60 -5.15
N ALA A 265 7.12 9.52 -4.57
CA ALA A 265 5.86 9.44 -5.33
C ALA A 265 4.98 10.69 -5.16
N PHE A 266 5.57 11.89 -5.25
CA PHE A 266 4.84 13.14 -5.03
C PHE A 266 3.75 13.44 -6.08
N GLY A 267 3.75 12.74 -7.22
CA GLY A 267 2.73 12.84 -8.27
C GLY A 267 1.62 11.80 -8.16
N ALA A 268 1.65 10.92 -7.15
CA ALA A 268 0.62 9.91 -6.93
C ALA A 268 -0.67 10.49 -6.33
N ASP A 269 -1.77 9.72 -6.45
CA ASP A 269 -2.99 9.96 -5.69
C ASP A 269 -2.90 9.27 -4.33
N PHE A 270 -3.39 9.91 -3.27
CA PHE A 270 -3.34 9.37 -1.92
C PHE A 270 -4.72 9.16 -1.33
N ILE A 271 -4.91 8.06 -0.60
CA ILE A 271 -5.97 7.93 0.40
C ILE A 271 -5.34 7.71 1.77
N LEU A 272 -5.94 8.31 2.81
CA LEU A 272 -5.42 8.27 4.17
C LEU A 272 -6.41 7.54 5.07
N ALA A 273 -5.93 6.51 5.76
CA ALA A 273 -6.68 5.72 6.71
C ALA A 273 -6.03 5.81 8.09
N LYS A 274 -6.73 6.39 9.06
CA LYS A 274 -6.32 6.30 10.46
C LYS A 274 -6.85 5.00 11.05
N THR A 275 -5.94 4.12 11.47
CA THR A 275 -6.27 2.78 11.96
C THR A 275 -5.97 2.59 13.44
N GLU A 276 -5.14 3.46 14.04
CA GLU A 276 -4.60 3.32 15.38
C GLU A 276 -5.21 4.32 16.37
N ASN A 277 -5.53 3.82 17.56
CA ASN A 277 -5.77 4.62 18.74
C ASN A 277 -4.49 4.69 19.58
N THR A 278 -3.86 5.88 19.70
CA THR A 278 -2.58 6.02 20.39
C THR A 278 -2.71 6.19 21.90
N GLU A 279 -3.91 6.38 22.45
CA GLU A 279 -4.14 6.60 23.89
C GLU A 279 -4.60 5.34 24.64
N SER A 280 -5.12 4.35 23.90
CA SER A 280 -5.50 3.06 24.48
C SER A 280 -5.17 1.97 23.47
N GLU A 281 -4.33 1.05 23.86
CA GLU A 281 -4.01 -0.15 23.10
C GLU A 281 -5.19 -1.12 23.15
N THR A 282 -6.19 -0.86 22.30
CA THR A 282 -7.39 -1.70 22.23
C THR A 282 -7.28 -2.70 21.08
N PRO A 283 -7.83 -3.90 21.22
CA PRO A 283 -7.77 -4.98 20.21
C PRO A 283 -8.40 -4.64 18.86
N VAL A 284 -8.96 -3.45 18.71
CA VAL A 284 -9.68 -2.98 17.52
C VAL A 284 -8.75 -2.56 16.39
N GLU A 285 -7.45 -2.38 16.64
CA GLU A 285 -6.52 -1.80 15.66
C GLU A 285 -6.29 -2.74 14.47
N GLU A 286 -6.15 -4.04 14.71
CA GLU A 286 -6.09 -5.04 13.64
C GLU A 286 -7.37 -5.06 12.81
N ASP A 287 -8.55 -4.95 13.48
CA ASP A 287 -9.84 -4.89 12.81
C ASP A 287 -10.00 -3.60 11.99
N ASN A 288 -9.54 -2.46 12.53
CA ASN A 288 -9.51 -1.18 11.83
C ASN A 288 -8.60 -1.24 10.59
N TRP A 289 -7.42 -1.85 10.73
CA TRP A 289 -6.47 -2.02 9.64
C TRP A 289 -7.05 -2.89 8.52
N ILE A 290 -7.69 -4.01 8.87
CA ILE A 290 -8.37 -4.88 7.90
C ILE A 290 -9.51 -4.13 7.20
N ALA A 291 -10.32 -3.38 7.94
CA ALA A 291 -11.39 -2.57 7.39
C ALA A 291 -10.86 -1.47 6.45
N ALA A 292 -9.73 -0.85 6.80
CA ALA A 292 -9.04 0.12 5.95
C ALA A 292 -8.54 -0.52 4.65
N LEU A 293 -7.98 -1.72 4.72
CA LEU A 293 -7.49 -2.45 3.55
C LEU A 293 -8.65 -2.88 2.62
N GLU A 294 -9.78 -3.32 3.18
CA GLU A 294 -10.99 -3.60 2.42
C GLU A 294 -11.57 -2.35 1.73
N TRP A 295 -11.49 -1.20 2.40
CA TRP A 295 -11.89 0.10 1.85
C TRP A 295 -10.94 0.52 0.72
N ALA A 296 -9.63 0.41 0.93
CA ALA A 296 -8.61 0.70 -0.07
C ALA A 296 -8.78 -0.17 -1.34
N ASP A 297 -9.03 -1.47 -1.15
CA ASP A 297 -9.36 -2.39 -2.25
C ASP A 297 -10.60 -1.93 -3.03
N SER A 298 -11.66 -1.54 -2.34
CA SER A 298 -12.91 -1.10 -3.00
C SER A 298 -12.75 0.17 -3.82
N ILE A 299 -11.87 1.10 -3.41
CA ILE A 299 -11.54 2.33 -4.14
C ILE A 299 -10.67 2.03 -5.36
N GLY A 300 -9.79 1.02 -5.29
CA GLY A 300 -8.88 0.67 -6.38
C GLY A 300 -7.46 1.17 -6.15
N VAL A 301 -6.99 1.07 -4.90
CA VAL A 301 -5.60 1.36 -4.52
C VAL A 301 -4.65 0.37 -5.18
N ASP A 302 -3.50 0.85 -5.63
CA ASP A 302 -2.45 0.04 -6.26
C ASP A 302 -1.40 -0.40 -5.24
N VAL A 303 -1.03 0.49 -4.29
CA VAL A 303 0.01 0.29 -3.29
C VAL A 303 -0.52 0.67 -1.91
N THR A 304 -0.19 -0.11 -0.88
CA THR A 304 -0.37 0.31 0.52
C THR A 304 0.97 0.53 1.19
N SER A 305 1.03 1.49 2.11
CA SER A 305 2.18 1.74 2.98
C SER A 305 1.71 1.75 4.43
N THR A 306 2.20 0.79 5.21
CA THR A 306 1.89 0.65 6.63
C THR A 306 3.16 0.66 7.45
N SER A 307 3.31 1.68 8.27
CA SER A 307 4.47 1.84 9.15
C SER A 307 4.18 1.37 10.58
N LEU A 308 3.43 0.29 10.70
CA LEU A 308 2.95 -0.30 11.95
C LEU A 308 3.39 -1.75 12.07
N SER A 309 3.46 -2.27 13.28
CA SER A 309 3.91 -3.62 13.58
C SER A 309 3.22 -4.11 14.85
N TYR A 310 2.68 -5.33 14.79
CA TYR A 310 1.85 -5.89 15.86
C TYR A 310 2.51 -7.15 16.42
N THR A 311 2.85 -7.14 17.74
CA THR A 311 3.49 -8.27 18.43
C THR A 311 3.03 -8.42 19.88
N ASP A 312 3.19 -7.41 20.74
CA ASP A 312 2.95 -7.50 22.18
C ASP A 312 1.55 -7.06 22.57
N PHE A 313 1.04 -7.63 23.68
CA PHE A 313 -0.32 -7.39 24.16
C PHE A 313 -0.35 -7.00 25.64
N ASP A 314 -1.27 -6.11 25.98
CA ASP A 314 -1.60 -5.85 27.37
C ASP A 314 -2.43 -7.00 27.98
N PRO A 315 -2.15 -7.42 29.24
CA PRO A 315 -3.00 -8.39 29.93
C PRO A 315 -4.49 -7.98 29.94
N PRO A 316 -5.44 -8.92 29.82
CA PRO A 316 -5.29 -10.37 29.98
C PRO A 316 -5.00 -11.16 28.69
N TYR A 317 -4.77 -10.48 27.59
CA TYR A 317 -4.60 -11.11 26.26
C TYR A 317 -3.16 -11.55 26.04
N GLN A 318 -2.97 -12.63 25.26
CA GLN A 318 -1.66 -13.10 24.84
C GLN A 318 -1.33 -12.50 23.46
N GLY A 319 -0.13 -11.91 23.31
CA GLY A 319 0.42 -11.41 22.07
C GLY A 319 0.79 -12.51 21.07
N TYR A 320 1.11 -12.08 19.86
CA TYR A 320 1.83 -12.94 18.93
C TYR A 320 3.26 -13.11 19.45
N THR A 321 3.73 -14.32 19.36
CA THR A 321 5.12 -14.66 19.65
C THR A 321 5.89 -14.80 18.34
N TRP A 322 7.21 -14.91 18.40
CA TRP A 322 8.01 -15.19 17.22
C TRP A 322 7.58 -16.47 16.49
N GLN A 323 6.95 -17.44 17.19
CA GLN A 323 6.40 -18.67 16.58
C GLN A 323 5.15 -18.44 15.75
N ASP A 324 4.45 -17.34 15.97
CA ASP A 324 3.24 -16.99 15.25
C ASP A 324 3.56 -16.22 13.94
N MET A 325 4.83 -15.84 13.75
CA MET A 325 5.31 -15.19 12.52
C MET A 325 5.54 -16.22 11.39
N ASP A 326 4.46 -16.85 10.98
CA ASP A 326 4.43 -17.96 10.00
C ASP A 326 3.67 -17.62 8.71
N GLY A 327 3.14 -16.41 8.59
CA GLY A 327 2.33 -15.94 7.46
C GLY A 327 0.86 -16.35 7.51
N ASN A 328 0.44 -17.16 8.49
CA ASN A 328 -0.90 -17.77 8.51
C ASN A 328 -1.62 -17.65 9.86
N THR A 329 -0.92 -17.31 10.94
CA THR A 329 -1.50 -17.23 12.29
C THR A 329 -2.12 -15.86 12.54
N ALA A 330 -1.41 -14.78 12.27
CA ALA A 330 -1.92 -13.42 12.50
C ALA A 330 -3.02 -13.07 11.49
N ARG A 331 -4.18 -12.61 12.00
CA ARG A 331 -5.34 -12.28 11.14
C ARG A 331 -5.03 -11.13 10.19
N ILE A 332 -4.29 -10.14 10.67
CA ILE A 332 -3.83 -9.01 9.84
C ILE A 332 -2.94 -9.49 8.69
N THR A 333 -2.08 -10.48 8.92
CA THR A 333 -1.23 -11.09 7.88
C THR A 333 -2.05 -11.82 6.83
N ILE A 334 -3.08 -12.59 7.25
CA ILE A 334 -4.01 -13.25 6.33
C ILE A 334 -4.75 -12.20 5.46
N GLY A 335 -5.19 -11.08 6.07
CA GLY A 335 -5.81 -9.97 5.36
C GLY A 335 -4.87 -9.30 4.36
N ALA A 336 -3.61 -9.10 4.72
CA ALA A 336 -2.57 -8.53 3.87
C ALA A 336 -2.30 -9.41 2.63
N ASP A 337 -2.12 -10.70 2.82
CA ASP A 337 -1.92 -11.66 1.72
C ASP A 337 -3.15 -11.77 0.81
N LEU A 338 -4.37 -11.62 1.36
CA LEU A 338 -5.58 -11.54 0.55
C LEU A 338 -5.59 -10.28 -0.33
N ALA A 339 -5.16 -9.13 0.18
CA ALA A 339 -5.03 -7.90 -0.60
C ALA A 339 -4.07 -8.06 -1.78
N VAL A 340 -2.93 -8.73 -1.56
CA VAL A 340 -1.98 -9.03 -2.64
C VAL A 340 -2.60 -9.94 -3.70
N LYS A 341 -3.36 -10.95 -3.30
CA LYS A 341 -4.12 -11.81 -4.22
C LYS A 341 -5.16 -11.03 -5.06
N LEU A 342 -5.64 -9.89 -4.54
CA LEU A 342 -6.53 -8.96 -5.23
C LEU A 342 -5.79 -7.90 -6.06
N GLY A 343 -4.45 -7.97 -6.12
CA GLY A 343 -3.61 -7.13 -6.97
C GLY A 343 -3.06 -5.87 -6.30
N ILE A 344 -3.17 -5.71 -4.98
CA ILE A 344 -2.57 -4.61 -4.22
C ILE A 344 -1.13 -4.97 -3.87
N PHE A 345 -0.18 -4.05 -4.08
CA PHE A 345 1.18 -4.19 -3.59
C PHE A 345 1.26 -3.72 -2.13
N VAL A 346 1.31 -4.66 -1.20
CA VAL A 346 1.28 -4.39 0.23
C VAL A 346 2.70 -4.24 0.78
N VAL A 347 3.03 -3.04 1.28
CA VAL A 347 4.33 -2.71 1.87
C VAL A 347 4.16 -2.43 3.35
N ASN A 348 4.93 -3.11 4.19
CA ASN A 348 4.89 -2.97 5.64
C ASN A 348 6.28 -2.86 6.26
N SER A 349 6.42 -2.11 7.34
CA SER A 349 7.63 -2.06 8.13
C SER A 349 7.93 -3.42 8.78
N ALA A 350 9.20 -3.83 8.85
CA ALA A 350 9.58 -5.14 9.39
C ALA A 350 9.48 -5.24 10.93
N GLY A 351 9.46 -4.09 11.63
CA GLY A 351 9.51 -3.97 13.09
C GLY A 351 10.83 -3.41 13.60
N ASN A 352 10.86 -3.00 14.87
CA ASN A 352 11.99 -2.32 15.52
C ASN A 352 12.57 -3.10 16.72
N TYR A 353 12.46 -4.44 16.71
CA TYR A 353 12.88 -5.32 17.81
C TYR A 353 14.35 -5.77 17.71
N GLY A 354 15.09 -5.25 16.71
CA GLY A 354 16.51 -5.52 16.55
C GLY A 354 16.82 -6.94 16.11
N TYR A 355 17.92 -7.49 16.63
CA TYR A 355 18.43 -8.81 16.29
C TYR A 355 18.42 -9.75 17.50
N ASP A 356 17.82 -10.92 17.34
CA ASP A 356 17.98 -12.05 18.27
C ASP A 356 18.66 -13.21 17.53
N PRO A 357 19.71 -13.84 18.13
CA PRO A 357 20.41 -14.95 17.49
C PRO A 357 19.62 -16.27 17.47
N ASN A 358 18.51 -16.38 18.21
CA ASN A 358 17.76 -17.62 18.40
C ASN A 358 16.45 -17.66 17.61
N HIS A 359 15.89 -16.51 17.25
CA HIS A 359 14.59 -16.42 16.58
C HIS A 359 14.44 -15.14 15.76
N ASN A 360 13.40 -15.09 14.93
CA ASN A 360 13.04 -13.86 14.24
C ASN A 360 12.53 -12.78 15.21
N THR A 361 12.57 -11.53 14.76
CA THR A 361 12.08 -10.38 15.50
C THR A 361 11.04 -9.60 14.69
N LEU A 362 10.38 -10.26 13.74
CA LEU A 362 9.37 -9.66 12.88
C LEU A 362 8.10 -9.31 13.67
N GLY A 363 7.35 -8.34 13.17
CA GLY A 363 5.99 -8.08 13.62
C GLY A 363 4.98 -8.26 12.49
N ALA A 364 3.78 -8.75 12.81
CA ALA A 364 2.72 -8.89 11.81
C ALA A 364 2.29 -7.51 11.27
N PRO A 365 1.97 -7.39 9.98
CA PRO A 365 1.88 -8.41 8.93
C PRO A 365 3.16 -8.60 8.08
N ALA A 366 4.34 -8.16 8.55
CA ALA A 366 5.60 -8.28 7.80
C ALA A 366 6.02 -9.74 7.54
N ASP A 367 5.48 -10.69 8.32
CA ASP A 367 5.68 -12.13 8.15
C ASP A 367 4.90 -12.73 6.96
N GLY A 368 3.99 -11.98 6.34
CA GLY A 368 3.15 -12.46 5.23
C GLY A 368 3.95 -12.98 4.02
N ASP A 369 3.38 -13.96 3.32
CA ASP A 369 3.99 -14.62 2.16
C ASP A 369 4.24 -13.65 1.00
N SER A 370 3.28 -12.77 0.78
CA SER A 370 3.23 -11.85 -0.35
C SER A 370 3.48 -10.40 0.08
N VAL A 371 3.50 -10.11 1.38
CA VAL A 371 3.76 -8.77 1.94
C VAL A 371 5.24 -8.42 1.79
N ILE A 372 5.51 -7.18 1.42
CA ILE A 372 6.86 -6.63 1.36
C ILE A 372 7.26 -6.09 2.73
N ALA A 373 8.07 -6.84 3.47
CA ALA A 373 8.64 -6.41 4.73
C ALA A 373 9.86 -5.52 4.47
N VAL A 374 9.85 -4.29 4.99
CA VAL A 374 10.93 -3.33 4.77
C VAL A 374 11.73 -3.13 6.06
N GLY A 375 13.01 -3.48 5.99
CA GLY A 375 13.98 -3.23 7.05
C GLY A 375 14.67 -1.87 6.90
N SER A 376 15.40 -1.47 7.95
CA SER A 376 16.06 -0.16 8.05
C SER A 376 17.56 -0.25 7.90
N VAL A 377 18.11 0.69 7.12
CA VAL A 377 19.56 0.97 7.09
C VAL A 377 19.84 2.43 7.45
N THR A 378 21.09 2.71 7.84
CA THR A 378 21.62 4.07 8.00
C THR A 378 21.88 4.71 6.63
N SER A 379 22.17 5.99 6.58
CA SER A 379 22.60 6.71 5.36
C SER A 379 23.85 6.11 4.71
N GLY A 380 24.69 5.39 5.48
CA GLY A 380 25.85 4.65 4.99
C GLY A 380 25.51 3.23 4.48
N GLY A 381 24.25 2.79 4.53
CA GLY A 381 23.81 1.47 4.08
C GLY A 381 24.02 0.33 5.10
N GLY A 382 24.57 0.61 6.29
CA GLY A 382 24.64 -0.36 7.38
C GLY A 382 23.24 -0.62 7.97
N ARG A 383 22.92 -1.87 8.38
CA ARG A 383 21.64 -2.19 9.02
C ARG A 383 21.51 -1.39 10.32
N SER A 384 20.36 -0.76 10.51
CA SER A 384 20.04 -0.08 11.78
C SER A 384 19.92 -1.12 12.91
N SER A 385 20.43 -0.81 14.09
CA SER A 385 20.50 -1.75 15.23
C SER A 385 19.11 -2.28 15.63
N PHE A 386 18.10 -1.44 15.53
CA PHE A 386 16.72 -1.75 15.86
C PHE A 386 16.00 -2.56 14.75
N SER A 387 16.47 -2.56 13.50
CA SER A 387 15.73 -3.23 12.40
C SER A 387 15.51 -4.71 12.68
N SER A 388 14.24 -5.12 12.65
CA SER A 388 13.85 -6.52 12.82
C SER A 388 14.40 -7.43 11.73
N VAL A 389 14.54 -8.72 12.06
CA VAL A 389 15.18 -9.73 11.21
C VAL A 389 14.34 -11.02 11.13
N GLY A 390 14.52 -11.74 10.03
CA GLY A 390 13.98 -13.09 9.81
C GLY A 390 14.88 -14.22 10.38
N PRO A 391 14.65 -15.44 9.90
CA PRO A 391 13.61 -15.85 8.96
C PRO A 391 12.23 -15.94 9.62
N THR A 392 11.15 -16.01 8.83
CA THR A 392 9.85 -16.47 9.35
C THR A 392 9.95 -17.89 9.91
N VAL A 393 8.97 -18.33 10.71
CA VAL A 393 8.99 -19.67 11.33
C VAL A 393 9.01 -20.80 10.29
N ASP A 394 8.37 -20.58 9.15
CA ASP A 394 8.37 -21.50 8.01
C ASP A 394 9.61 -21.36 7.09
N GLY A 395 10.59 -20.50 7.47
CA GLY A 395 11.92 -20.42 6.86
C GLY A 395 12.06 -19.44 5.70
N ARG A 396 11.08 -18.57 5.44
CA ARG A 396 11.19 -17.51 4.41
C ARG A 396 12.13 -16.39 4.84
N ILE A 397 12.91 -15.88 3.89
CA ILE A 397 13.79 -14.74 4.12
C ILE A 397 12.94 -13.49 4.34
N LYS A 398 13.21 -12.77 5.44
CA LYS A 398 12.70 -11.45 5.79
C LYS A 398 13.82 -10.65 6.50
N PRO A 399 13.82 -9.30 6.41
CA PRO A 399 12.92 -8.48 5.59
C PRO A 399 13.09 -8.80 4.11
N ASP A 400 12.21 -8.28 3.25
CA ASP A 400 12.37 -8.41 1.79
C ASP A 400 13.43 -7.45 1.26
N LEU A 401 13.31 -6.18 1.66
CA LEU A 401 14.04 -5.06 1.09
C LEU A 401 14.46 -4.08 2.20
N MET A 402 15.44 -3.24 1.88
CA MET A 402 15.96 -2.22 2.79
C MET A 402 15.88 -0.83 2.15
N ALA A 403 15.60 0.17 3.00
CA ALA A 403 15.81 1.59 2.68
C ALA A 403 16.32 2.33 3.92
N GLN A 404 16.69 3.59 3.80
CA GLN A 404 17.12 4.38 4.96
C GLN A 404 15.94 4.52 5.93
N GLY A 405 16.17 4.20 7.21
CA GLY A 405 15.23 4.37 8.30
C GLY A 405 15.87 4.92 9.57
N SER A 406 17.13 5.39 9.48
CA SER A 406 17.82 6.08 10.57
C SER A 406 18.14 7.50 10.16
N TYR A 407 17.75 8.46 11.01
CA TYR A 407 17.99 9.90 10.80
C TYR A 407 17.42 10.41 9.47
N ASN A 408 16.20 10.00 9.15
CA ASN A 408 15.49 10.52 7.98
C ASN A 408 15.05 11.96 8.22
N TYR A 409 15.14 12.77 7.15
CA TYR A 409 14.60 14.11 7.13
C TYR A 409 13.11 14.05 6.78
N VAL A 410 12.25 14.53 7.69
CA VAL A 410 10.80 14.38 7.65
C VAL A 410 10.08 15.68 7.97
N ALA A 411 8.83 15.83 7.57
CA ALA A 411 7.97 16.88 8.11
C ALA A 411 7.51 16.52 9.53
N CYS A 412 7.40 17.53 10.38
CA CYS A 412 6.86 17.41 11.73
C CYS A 412 5.56 18.23 11.86
N ASN A 413 4.73 17.93 12.87
CA ASN A 413 3.39 18.51 13.02
C ASN A 413 3.31 19.73 13.97
N TRP A 414 4.44 20.32 14.38
CA TRP A 414 4.44 21.45 15.32
C TRP A 414 3.98 22.76 14.66
N PHE A 415 4.31 22.97 13.38
CA PHE A 415 3.87 24.11 12.56
C PHE A 415 4.09 23.81 11.08
N THR A 416 3.42 24.53 10.20
CA THR A 416 3.28 24.24 8.76
C THR A 416 4.57 24.25 7.93
N SER A 417 5.71 24.61 8.51
CA SER A 417 7.04 24.57 7.88
C SER A 417 8.07 23.85 8.75
N CYS A 418 7.60 22.97 9.63
CA CYS A 418 8.44 22.19 10.54
C CYS A 418 9.05 20.99 9.83
N TYR A 419 10.38 20.82 9.96
CA TYR A 419 11.10 19.63 9.52
C TYR A 419 12.03 19.14 10.62
N SER A 420 12.32 17.85 10.64
CA SER A 420 13.22 17.20 11.61
C SER A 420 14.10 16.19 10.89
N ASP A 421 15.33 16.00 11.38
CA ASP A 421 16.29 14.99 10.92
C ASP A 421 16.45 13.82 11.90
N ASN A 422 15.50 13.64 12.81
CA ASN A 422 15.54 12.64 13.88
C ASN A 422 14.67 11.40 13.61
N GLY A 423 14.11 11.26 12.41
CA GLY A 423 13.24 10.13 12.08
C GLY A 423 14.01 8.82 12.05
N SER A 424 13.82 7.93 13.06
CA SER A 424 14.43 6.60 13.12
C SER A 424 13.40 5.52 13.41
N GLY A 425 13.47 4.41 12.64
CA GLY A 425 12.54 3.29 12.65
C GLY A 425 12.37 2.68 11.27
N THR A 426 11.96 1.42 11.18
CA THR A 426 11.50 0.80 9.92
C THR A 426 10.27 1.50 9.35
N SER A 427 9.56 2.26 10.19
CA SER A 427 8.48 3.18 9.80
C SER A 427 8.90 4.22 8.76
N TRP A 428 10.18 4.63 8.72
CA TRP A 428 10.68 5.62 7.78
C TRP A 428 11.20 5.01 6.49
N SER A 429 11.66 3.76 6.52
CA SER A 429 12.08 3.03 5.32
C SER A 429 10.89 2.50 4.50
N CYS A 430 9.82 2.09 5.15
CA CYS A 430 8.62 1.54 4.51
C CYS A 430 8.00 2.48 3.45
N PRO A 431 7.66 3.75 3.74
CA PRO A 431 7.06 4.65 2.77
C PRO A 431 7.98 4.96 1.58
N MET A 432 9.29 4.91 1.77
CA MET A 432 10.26 5.12 0.69
C MET A 432 10.22 3.97 -0.34
N VAL A 433 10.08 2.72 0.12
CA VAL A 433 9.91 1.54 -0.75
C VAL A 433 8.54 1.55 -1.42
N ALA A 434 7.47 1.91 -0.70
CA ALA A 434 6.13 2.05 -1.28
C ALA A 434 6.08 3.12 -2.37
N GLY A 435 6.77 4.26 -2.16
CA GLY A 435 6.89 5.30 -3.18
C GLY A 435 7.73 4.87 -4.38
N ALA A 436 8.81 4.13 -4.18
CA ALA A 436 9.59 3.53 -5.28
C ALA A 436 8.74 2.56 -6.11
N ALA A 437 7.91 1.74 -5.46
CA ALA A 437 6.96 0.86 -6.15
C ALA A 437 5.96 1.65 -7.02
N ALA A 438 5.48 2.79 -6.55
CA ALA A 438 4.60 3.65 -7.34
C ALA A 438 5.28 4.22 -8.59
N LEU A 439 6.56 4.61 -8.51
CA LEU A 439 7.33 5.04 -9.68
C LEU A 439 7.44 3.93 -10.72
N ILE A 440 7.68 2.70 -10.29
CA ILE A 440 7.79 1.54 -11.19
C ILE A 440 6.43 1.21 -11.83
N LEU A 441 5.34 1.30 -11.07
CA LEU A 441 3.97 1.11 -11.60
C LEU A 441 3.53 2.23 -12.55
N GLU A 442 4.09 3.45 -12.44
CA GLU A 442 3.90 4.49 -13.47
C GLU A 442 4.58 4.08 -14.79
N VAL A 443 5.74 3.41 -14.74
CA VAL A 443 6.46 2.92 -15.92
C VAL A 443 5.71 1.77 -16.59
N ASP A 444 5.34 0.76 -15.80
CA ASP A 444 4.52 -0.36 -16.28
C ASP A 444 3.34 -0.63 -15.33
N PRO A 445 2.16 -0.09 -15.65
CA PRO A 445 0.97 -0.28 -14.85
C PRO A 445 0.38 -1.69 -14.91
N ASN A 446 0.92 -2.60 -15.73
CA ASN A 446 0.43 -3.97 -15.86
C ASN A 446 1.11 -4.96 -14.92
N LEU A 447 2.20 -4.57 -14.27
CA LEU A 447 2.87 -5.43 -13.31
C LEU A 447 1.92 -5.93 -12.23
N THR A 448 1.97 -7.23 -11.99
CA THR A 448 1.33 -7.82 -10.80
C THR A 448 2.16 -7.51 -9.55
N PRO A 449 1.59 -7.58 -8.34
CA PRO A 449 2.35 -7.37 -7.11
C PRO A 449 3.58 -8.27 -6.99
N MET A 450 3.46 -9.53 -7.42
CA MET A 450 4.56 -10.48 -7.32
C MET A 450 5.67 -10.22 -8.35
N GLU A 451 5.34 -9.79 -9.56
CA GLU A 451 6.33 -9.35 -10.56
C GLU A 451 7.05 -8.09 -10.10
N LEU A 452 6.33 -7.12 -9.52
CA LEU A 452 6.93 -5.92 -8.94
C LEU A 452 7.86 -6.25 -7.77
N ARG A 453 7.46 -7.17 -6.88
CA ARG A 453 8.32 -7.67 -5.79
C ARG A 453 9.60 -8.29 -6.35
N ASP A 454 9.46 -9.19 -7.31
CA ASP A 454 10.60 -9.91 -7.87
C ASP A 454 11.53 -8.96 -8.64
N LEU A 455 10.99 -7.96 -9.32
CA LEU A 455 11.76 -6.91 -9.96
C LEU A 455 12.59 -6.10 -8.94
N LEU A 456 11.98 -5.65 -7.85
CA LEU A 456 12.67 -4.93 -6.77
C LEU A 456 13.74 -5.79 -6.11
N ARG A 457 13.48 -7.08 -5.83
CA ARG A 457 14.45 -8.02 -5.27
C ARG A 457 15.63 -8.27 -6.22
N ASN A 458 15.35 -8.49 -7.50
CA ASN A 458 16.37 -8.81 -8.51
C ASN A 458 17.31 -7.63 -8.82
N THR A 459 16.89 -6.40 -8.54
CA THR A 459 17.70 -5.18 -8.75
C THR A 459 18.29 -4.61 -7.47
N ALA A 460 17.97 -5.18 -6.31
CA ALA A 460 18.48 -4.75 -5.02
C ALA A 460 19.97 -5.10 -4.81
N SER A 461 20.60 -4.46 -3.83
CA SER A 461 22.05 -4.45 -3.63
C SER A 461 22.68 -5.82 -3.31
N GLN A 462 21.92 -6.80 -2.84
CA GLN A 462 22.39 -8.18 -2.59
C GLN A 462 21.47 -9.24 -3.21
N SER A 463 20.90 -8.93 -4.38
CA SER A 463 19.96 -9.79 -5.10
C SER A 463 20.43 -11.23 -5.34
N THR A 464 21.75 -11.46 -5.46
CA THR A 464 22.33 -12.78 -5.71
C THR A 464 22.67 -13.57 -4.45
N ASN A 465 22.62 -12.96 -3.27
CA ASN A 465 22.94 -13.62 -2.01
C ASN A 465 22.10 -13.03 -0.86
N PRO A 466 20.77 -13.15 -0.91
CA PRO A 466 19.88 -12.63 0.14
C PRO A 466 20.07 -13.34 1.47
N ASP A 467 19.85 -12.62 2.58
CA ASP A 467 19.94 -13.15 3.94
C ASP A 467 18.80 -12.62 4.84
N ASN A 468 18.77 -13.07 6.10
CA ASN A 468 17.73 -12.68 7.05
C ASN A 468 18.00 -11.34 7.77
N LEU A 469 19.11 -10.66 7.48
CA LEU A 469 19.45 -9.38 8.06
C LEU A 469 19.10 -8.21 7.14
N TYR A 470 19.31 -8.39 5.83
CA TYR A 470 19.10 -7.38 4.80
C TYR A 470 18.05 -7.78 3.75
N GLY A 471 17.57 -9.03 3.76
CA GLY A 471 16.76 -9.55 2.66
C GLY A 471 17.55 -9.56 1.35
N TRP A 472 16.95 -9.04 0.30
CA TRP A 472 17.64 -8.82 -1.00
C TRP A 472 18.46 -7.53 -1.01
N GLY A 473 18.48 -6.77 0.09
CA GLY A 473 19.28 -5.58 0.26
C GLY A 473 18.55 -4.26 -0.04
N ILE A 474 19.33 -3.20 -0.18
CA ILE A 474 18.83 -1.84 -0.47
C ILE A 474 18.29 -1.80 -1.89
N ILE A 475 17.09 -1.27 -2.06
CA ILE A 475 16.45 -1.18 -3.38
C ILE A 475 17.24 -0.25 -4.32
N ASN A 476 17.22 -0.59 -5.61
CA ASN A 476 17.73 0.25 -6.69
C ASN A 476 16.60 0.53 -7.67
N THR A 477 15.85 1.60 -7.40
CA THR A 477 14.66 1.95 -8.18
C THR A 477 14.99 2.27 -9.63
N TYR A 478 16.13 2.94 -9.87
CA TYR A 478 16.56 3.27 -11.22
C TYR A 478 16.90 2.01 -12.05
N ALA A 479 17.60 1.03 -11.46
CA ALA A 479 17.88 -0.23 -12.15
C ALA A 479 16.59 -1.02 -12.46
N ALA A 480 15.60 -1.00 -11.55
CA ALA A 480 14.29 -1.60 -11.78
C ALA A 480 13.57 -0.92 -12.96
N VAL A 481 13.52 0.40 -12.98
CA VAL A 481 12.93 1.18 -14.09
C VAL A 481 13.68 0.93 -15.39
N GLN A 482 15.01 0.95 -15.37
CA GLN A 482 15.83 0.70 -16.58
C GLN A 482 15.59 -0.70 -17.15
N SER A 483 15.43 -1.72 -16.31
CA SER A 483 15.15 -3.08 -16.80
C SER A 483 13.82 -3.17 -17.54
N LEU A 484 12.79 -2.43 -17.11
CA LEU A 484 11.51 -2.35 -17.82
C LEU A 484 11.63 -1.61 -19.16
N LEU A 485 12.36 -0.48 -19.17
CA LEU A 485 12.57 0.31 -20.37
C LEU A 485 13.44 -0.40 -21.41
N THR A 486 14.36 -1.28 -20.97
CA THR A 486 15.27 -2.04 -21.87
C THR A 486 14.69 -3.37 -22.35
N THR A 487 13.67 -3.92 -21.66
CA THR A 487 12.94 -5.13 -22.12
C THR A 487 11.89 -4.83 -23.17
N VAL A 488 11.66 -3.57 -23.51
CA VAL A 488 10.90 -3.23 -24.73
C VAL A 488 11.72 -3.72 -25.90
N ASP A 489 11.37 -4.89 -26.41
CA ASP A 489 11.96 -5.50 -27.59
C ASP A 489 11.87 -4.45 -28.72
N ASP A 490 12.99 -4.14 -29.39
CA ASP A 490 13.01 -3.20 -30.53
C ASP A 490 12.04 -3.61 -31.68
N ASN A 491 11.34 -4.75 -31.49
CA ASN A 491 10.35 -5.32 -32.40
C ASN A 491 8.88 -5.18 -31.94
N VAL A 492 8.60 -4.58 -30.76
CA VAL A 492 7.21 -4.28 -30.36
C VAL A 492 6.75 -3.06 -31.14
N VAL A 493 5.93 -3.30 -32.15
CA VAL A 493 5.27 -2.24 -32.92
C VAL A 493 4.11 -1.72 -32.07
N PRO A 494 4.09 -0.43 -31.69
CA PRO A 494 2.99 0.15 -30.94
C PRO A 494 1.64 -0.02 -31.63
N GLU A 495 0.58 -0.27 -30.88
CA GLU A 495 -0.78 -0.42 -31.45
C GLU A 495 -1.37 0.92 -31.92
N ASP A 496 -0.96 2.04 -31.28
CA ASP A 496 -1.48 3.38 -31.55
C ASP A 496 -0.38 4.44 -31.51
N PHE A 497 -0.60 5.56 -32.25
CA PHE A 497 0.24 6.75 -32.15
C PHE A 497 -0.05 7.50 -30.86
N VAL A 498 0.98 7.85 -30.08
CA VAL A 498 0.82 8.56 -28.80
C VAL A 498 1.84 9.69 -28.70
N ILE A 499 1.39 10.89 -28.32
CA ILE A 499 2.26 11.85 -27.66
C ILE A 499 2.25 11.46 -26.18
N LEU A 500 3.31 10.86 -25.72
CA LEU A 500 3.36 10.29 -24.38
C LEU A 500 3.32 11.38 -23.31
N ARG A 501 4.19 12.37 -23.45
CA ARG A 501 4.28 13.46 -22.48
C ARG A 501 5.27 14.54 -22.91
N ASN A 502 5.21 15.67 -22.22
CA ASN A 502 6.31 16.63 -22.18
C ASN A 502 6.82 16.75 -20.74
N TYR A 503 8.12 16.88 -20.57
CA TYR A 503 8.74 17.06 -19.26
C TYR A 503 9.97 17.97 -19.35
N PRO A 504 10.07 18.93 -18.41
CA PRO A 504 9.11 19.30 -17.38
C PRO A 504 7.81 19.90 -17.93
N ASN A 505 6.70 19.82 -17.17
CA ASN A 505 5.44 20.50 -17.43
C ASN A 505 4.78 20.90 -16.08
N PRO A 506 4.71 22.19 -15.70
CA PRO A 506 5.15 23.35 -16.48
C PRO A 506 6.65 23.40 -16.79
N PHE A 507 7.04 24.06 -17.89
CA PHE A 507 8.43 24.14 -18.35
C PHE A 507 8.96 25.59 -18.43
N ASN A 508 10.31 25.75 -18.35
CA ASN A 508 10.99 27.06 -18.42
C ASN A 508 12.43 26.93 -18.94
N PRO A 509 12.80 27.48 -20.09
CA PRO A 509 11.95 27.68 -21.26
C PRO A 509 11.88 26.43 -22.13
N THR A 510 12.56 25.32 -21.77
CA THR A 510 12.67 24.10 -22.57
C THR A 510 11.95 22.91 -21.95
N THR A 511 11.39 22.04 -22.79
CA THR A 511 10.80 20.77 -22.38
C THR A 511 11.13 19.67 -23.39
N LYS A 512 11.28 18.43 -22.93
CA LYS A 512 11.44 17.26 -23.78
C LYS A 512 10.04 16.76 -24.17
N ILE A 513 9.82 16.55 -25.44
CA ILE A 513 8.61 15.93 -25.98
C ILE A 513 8.96 14.48 -26.37
N GLN A 514 8.15 13.53 -25.91
CA GLN A 514 8.24 12.11 -26.28
C GLN A 514 6.96 11.68 -27.00
N PHE A 515 7.10 10.92 -28.07
CA PHE A 515 5.98 10.33 -28.83
C PHE A 515 6.37 8.98 -29.40
N GLU A 516 5.37 8.19 -29.75
CA GLU A 516 5.54 6.83 -30.23
C GLU A 516 4.73 6.62 -31.51
N VAL A 517 5.26 5.84 -32.44
CA VAL A 517 4.59 5.49 -33.72
C VAL A 517 4.60 3.97 -33.95
N PRO A 518 3.47 3.35 -34.37
CA PRO A 518 3.38 1.90 -34.58
C PRO A 518 4.07 1.41 -35.85
N VAL A 519 4.20 2.28 -36.85
CA VAL A 519 4.83 1.99 -38.15
C VAL A 519 5.63 3.22 -38.61
N GLN A 520 6.56 3.02 -39.56
CA GLN A 520 7.25 4.14 -40.18
C GLN A 520 6.24 5.14 -40.76
N SER A 521 6.31 6.40 -40.31
CA SER A 521 5.30 7.42 -40.58
C SER A 521 5.92 8.80 -40.76
N ASP A 522 5.32 9.60 -41.61
CA ASP A 522 5.58 11.04 -41.64
C ASP A 522 4.82 11.72 -40.50
N VAL A 523 5.57 12.25 -39.51
CA VAL A 523 5.03 12.83 -38.29
C VAL A 523 5.25 14.31 -38.27
N ARG A 524 4.16 15.07 -38.12
CA ARG A 524 4.18 16.53 -37.91
C ARG A 524 3.68 16.81 -36.51
N ILE A 525 4.41 17.66 -35.76
CA ILE A 525 3.95 18.14 -34.43
C ILE A 525 3.91 19.66 -34.48
N ILE A 526 2.73 20.21 -34.16
CA ILE A 526 2.41 21.62 -34.30
C ILE A 526 1.98 22.18 -32.96
N LEU A 527 2.53 23.32 -32.59
CA LEU A 527 2.14 24.08 -31.39
C LEU A 527 0.99 25.03 -31.73
N HIS A 528 -0.05 25.00 -30.91
CA HIS A 528 -1.22 25.86 -31.02
C HIS A 528 -1.42 26.67 -29.72
N ASP A 529 -2.04 27.83 -29.85
CA ASP A 529 -2.57 28.58 -28.70
C ASP A 529 -3.85 27.92 -28.14
N VAL A 530 -4.34 28.42 -27.01
CA VAL A 530 -5.58 27.94 -26.36
C VAL A 530 -6.84 28.10 -27.21
N LEU A 531 -6.81 28.95 -28.25
CA LEU A 531 -7.90 29.15 -29.21
C LEU A 531 -7.78 28.19 -30.42
N GLY A 532 -6.79 27.32 -30.44
CA GLY A 532 -6.54 26.37 -31.51
C GLY A 532 -5.87 26.95 -32.75
N ARG A 533 -5.33 28.18 -32.69
CA ARG A 533 -4.60 28.79 -33.79
C ARG A 533 -3.19 28.23 -33.84
N GLU A 534 -2.77 27.80 -35.03
CA GLU A 534 -1.41 27.32 -35.27
C GLU A 534 -0.39 28.44 -35.03
N MET A 535 0.63 28.14 -34.23
CA MET A 535 1.71 29.06 -33.89
C MET A 535 3.02 28.66 -34.55
N LYS A 536 3.41 27.39 -34.47
CA LYS A 536 4.70 26.93 -34.95
C LYS A 536 4.67 25.41 -35.20
N GLU A 537 5.22 24.94 -36.33
CA GLU A 537 5.58 23.54 -36.51
C GLU A 537 6.90 23.29 -35.75
N VAL A 538 6.90 22.37 -34.81
CA VAL A 538 8.02 22.11 -33.88
C VAL A 538 8.77 20.82 -34.21
N PHE A 539 8.15 19.93 -34.98
CA PHE A 539 8.74 18.70 -35.46
C PHE A 539 8.09 18.28 -36.79
N HIS A 540 8.89 17.88 -37.77
CA HIS A 540 8.42 17.27 -39.03
C HIS A 540 9.50 16.37 -39.59
N ASN A 541 9.32 15.05 -39.47
CA ASN A 541 10.21 14.06 -40.04
C ASN A 541 9.48 12.74 -40.31
N GLU A 542 9.95 12.00 -41.29
CA GLU A 542 9.64 10.58 -41.40
C GLU A 542 10.44 9.80 -40.36
N VAL A 543 9.74 9.08 -39.48
CA VAL A 543 10.31 8.34 -38.34
C VAL A 543 9.99 6.85 -38.47
N LYS A 544 10.88 5.98 -37.98
CA LYS A 544 10.63 4.54 -37.87
C LYS A 544 9.63 4.23 -36.77
N ALA A 545 9.05 3.01 -36.78
CA ALA A 545 8.27 2.50 -35.65
C ALA A 545 9.08 2.57 -34.33
N GLY A 546 8.42 2.90 -33.22
CA GLY A 546 8.99 3.00 -31.90
C GLY A 546 8.91 4.40 -31.28
N MET A 547 9.63 4.59 -30.18
CA MET A 547 9.64 5.82 -29.39
C MET A 547 10.63 6.84 -29.95
N HIS A 548 10.21 8.12 -29.97
CA HIS A 548 10.99 9.26 -30.42
C HIS A 548 10.93 10.41 -29.43
N GLU A 549 11.97 11.24 -29.41
CA GLU A 549 12.01 12.42 -28.55
C GLU A 549 12.69 13.61 -29.23
N PHE A 550 12.29 14.83 -28.83
CA PHE A 550 12.96 16.07 -29.19
C PHE A 550 12.77 17.12 -28.09
N ILE A 551 13.60 18.18 -28.12
CA ILE A 551 13.51 19.30 -27.19
C ILE A 551 12.70 20.41 -27.82
N LEU A 552 11.64 20.85 -27.15
CA LEU A 552 10.89 22.05 -27.49
C LEU A 552 11.45 23.25 -26.70
N ASP A 553 11.92 24.27 -27.44
CA ASP A 553 12.34 25.54 -26.88
C ASP A 553 11.22 26.57 -26.96
N GLY A 554 10.71 27.00 -25.82
CA GLY A 554 9.67 28.03 -25.66
C GLY A 554 10.23 29.43 -25.35
N SER A 555 11.54 29.70 -25.54
CA SER A 555 12.16 30.99 -25.23
C SER A 555 11.49 32.19 -25.93
N GLU A 556 10.91 31.99 -27.12
CA GLU A 556 10.18 33.02 -27.88
C GLU A 556 8.69 33.13 -27.54
N LEU A 557 8.14 32.17 -26.74
CA LEU A 557 6.74 32.12 -26.35
C LEU A 557 6.49 32.89 -25.05
N SER A 558 5.28 33.43 -24.85
CA SER A 558 4.89 34.01 -23.58
C SER A 558 4.52 32.91 -22.55
N SER A 559 4.62 33.20 -21.24
CA SER A 559 4.06 32.30 -20.21
C SER A 559 2.58 32.05 -20.49
N GLY A 560 2.18 30.78 -20.44
CA GLY A 560 0.80 30.39 -20.73
C GLY A 560 0.62 28.91 -21.05
N VAL A 561 -0.62 28.56 -21.35
CA VAL A 561 -1.01 27.20 -21.77
C VAL A 561 -1.01 27.12 -23.30
N TYR A 562 -0.48 26.02 -23.81
CA TYR A 562 -0.43 25.70 -25.22
C TYR A 562 -0.95 24.30 -25.49
N LEU A 563 -1.34 24.04 -26.74
CA LEU A 563 -1.74 22.71 -27.20
C LEU A 563 -0.69 22.20 -28.20
N LEU A 564 -0.13 21.03 -27.94
CA LEU A 564 0.80 20.35 -28.85
C LEU A 564 0.05 19.26 -29.59
N ARG A 565 -0.05 19.39 -30.93
CA ARG A 565 -0.83 18.50 -31.79
C ARG A 565 0.12 17.71 -32.71
N MET A 566 0.06 16.39 -32.59
CA MET A 566 0.73 15.46 -33.49
C MET A 566 -0.22 15.01 -34.59
N LEU A 567 0.26 14.99 -35.81
CA LEU A 567 -0.46 14.62 -37.04
C LEU A 567 0.35 13.57 -37.83
N THR A 568 -0.34 12.57 -38.35
CA THR A 568 0.11 11.67 -39.38
C THR A 568 -0.97 11.57 -40.45
N GLU A 569 -0.79 10.73 -41.49
CA GLU A 569 -1.83 10.54 -42.53
C GLU A 569 -3.19 10.13 -42.00
N ASN A 570 -3.23 9.38 -40.88
CA ASN A 570 -4.47 8.74 -40.36
C ASN A 570 -4.83 9.11 -38.93
N ILE A 571 -3.93 9.74 -38.16
CA ILE A 571 -4.13 9.95 -36.71
C ILE A 571 -3.76 11.37 -36.31
N GLN A 572 -4.56 11.92 -35.40
CA GLN A 572 -4.31 13.18 -34.73
C GLN A 572 -4.43 13.01 -33.20
N LYS A 573 -3.40 13.42 -32.48
CA LYS A 573 -3.38 13.45 -30.99
C LYS A 573 -2.98 14.85 -30.50
N THR A 574 -3.51 15.25 -29.34
CA THR A 574 -3.23 16.59 -28.78
C THR A 574 -3.00 16.45 -27.27
N ILE A 575 -1.95 17.09 -26.77
CA ILE A 575 -1.69 17.26 -25.32
C ILE A 575 -1.63 18.74 -24.96
N LYS A 576 -1.89 19.03 -23.66
CA LYS A 576 -1.74 20.36 -23.07
C LYS A 576 -0.36 20.50 -22.44
N ILE A 577 0.34 21.60 -22.73
CA ILE A 577 1.63 21.95 -22.14
C ILE A 577 1.56 23.35 -21.53
N SER A 578 2.33 23.61 -20.48
CA SER A 578 2.31 24.89 -19.75
C SER A 578 3.72 25.46 -19.66
N LEU A 579 3.90 26.69 -20.15
CA LEU A 579 5.16 27.44 -20.05
C LEU A 579 5.06 28.47 -18.93
N LEU A 580 6.02 28.46 -18.01
CA LEU A 580 6.21 29.46 -16.97
C LEU A 580 7.57 30.10 -17.14
N LYS A 581 7.61 31.40 -17.37
CA LYS A 581 8.85 32.20 -17.41
C LYS A 581 8.96 33.06 -16.16
#